data_dfb6e8aa64453c7da341cc3e7f45d39b
#
_entry.id   dfb6e8aa64453c7da341cc3e7f45d39b
#
_cell.length_a   1.000
_cell.length_b   1.000
_cell.length_c   1.000
_cell.angle_alpha   90.00
_cell.angle_beta   90.00
_cell.angle_gamma   90.00
#
_symmetry.space_group_name_H-M   'P 1'
#
loop_
_entity.id
_entity.type
_entity.pdbx_description
1 polymer ?
#
loop_
_entity_poly.entity_id
_entity_poly.type
_entity_poly.pdbx_seq_one_letter_code
_entity_poly.pdbx_strand_id
1 'polypeptide(L)'
;MREQIRNTITSLSPAYQRGIRPEDYEVLLLENSSDESLEPGDIAKLPENFTYILREESSQSPAAAINQGISIARGLFIGLMIDGAYVMTPGVLRNAMLATKASEHAFITVPTYHLGPGDQAITTLQGFGLEKQREALADIGWPDEGYKLFSIGGFCPSNPKGFFPSILESNCYFTPRASLEEIGGADESFQQAGGGSLNLDMTLKLGTRAGSVYFTLGGEGVFHQYHGGVTTSKTRDEFVAAFDRELHDKWDSKFHYFARNPIVIGSFSEYSHELLQQSSQLMQKRFRICRKNNWPVWEDAQDHDL
;
A
#
# COMPACT_ATOMS: atom_id res chain seq x y z
N MET A 1 2.71 11.38 -13.52
CA MET A 1 1.81 11.24 -12.35
C MET A 1 1.68 12.51 -11.49
N ARG A 2 1.83 13.67 -12.08
CA ARG A 2 1.93 14.95 -11.32
C ARG A 2 0.69 15.30 -10.50
N GLU A 3 -0.50 14.97 -10.97
CA GLU A 3 -1.74 15.23 -10.22
C GLU A 3 -1.88 14.27 -9.04
N GLN A 4 -1.62 13.00 -9.25
CA GLN A 4 -1.75 11.97 -8.23
C GLN A 4 -0.82 12.24 -7.05
N ILE A 5 0.43 12.63 -7.32
CA ILE A 5 1.39 12.93 -6.26
C ILE A 5 0.97 14.14 -5.41
N ARG A 6 0.28 15.15 -5.99
CA ARG A 6 -0.29 16.26 -5.22
C ARG A 6 -1.33 15.78 -4.22
N ASN A 7 -2.20 14.86 -4.62
CA ASN A 7 -3.17 14.24 -3.72
C ASN A 7 -2.47 13.40 -2.64
N THR A 8 -1.43 12.65 -3.00
CA THR A 8 -0.61 11.90 -2.05
C THR A 8 0.02 12.82 -1.01
N ILE A 9 0.68 13.91 -1.44
CA ILE A 9 1.26 14.93 -0.56
C ILE A 9 0.19 15.51 0.38
N THR A 10 -0.98 15.85 -0.15
CA THR A 10 -2.11 16.33 0.66
C THR A 10 -2.50 15.31 1.72
N SER A 11 -2.63 14.04 1.36
CA SER A 11 -3.04 12.98 2.30
C SER A 11 -2.00 12.67 3.38
N LEU A 12 -0.72 12.99 3.16
CA LEU A 12 0.37 12.86 4.13
C LEU A 12 0.59 14.13 4.97
N SER A 13 -0.03 15.24 4.59
CA SER A 13 0.23 16.55 5.20
C SER A 13 -0.26 16.63 6.66
N PRO A 14 0.38 17.46 7.50
CA PRO A 14 -0.09 17.73 8.86
C PRO A 14 -1.50 18.33 8.92
N ALA A 15 -1.93 19.01 7.88
CA ALA A 15 -3.29 19.58 7.80
C ALA A 15 -4.37 18.50 7.61
N TYR A 16 -4.01 17.38 6.98
CA TYR A 16 -4.93 16.28 6.70
C TYR A 16 -4.86 15.15 7.74
N GLN A 17 -3.65 14.75 8.17
CA GLN A 17 -3.48 13.67 9.13
C GLN A 17 -3.96 14.07 10.51
N ARG A 18 -4.72 13.21 11.17
CA ARG A 18 -5.37 13.50 12.46
C ARG A 18 -4.70 12.76 13.62
N GLY A 19 -4.53 13.44 14.74
CA GLY A 19 -4.03 12.83 15.98
C GLY A 19 -2.54 12.49 15.98
N ILE A 20 -1.78 13.13 15.11
CA ILE A 20 -0.31 13.11 15.05
C ILE A 20 0.20 14.56 14.83
N ARG A 21 1.35 14.89 15.36
CA ARG A 21 1.94 16.22 15.21
C ARG A 21 2.99 16.22 14.10
N PRO A 22 3.25 17.36 13.44
CA PRO A 22 4.26 17.45 12.37
C PRO A 22 5.66 16.99 12.79
N GLU A 23 6.02 17.25 14.05
CA GLU A 23 7.32 16.88 14.61
C GLU A 23 7.46 15.37 14.93
N ASP A 24 6.37 14.61 14.92
CA ASP A 24 6.38 13.17 15.19
C ASP A 24 6.73 12.33 13.95
N TYR A 25 6.76 12.96 12.76
CA TYR A 25 7.10 12.26 11.51
C TYR A 25 7.78 13.17 10.49
N GLU A 26 8.49 12.58 9.58
CA GLU A 26 9.01 13.22 8.37
C GLU A 26 8.50 12.50 7.12
N VAL A 27 8.44 13.21 6.01
CA VAL A 27 8.11 12.62 4.71
C VAL A 27 9.26 12.88 3.74
N LEU A 28 9.83 11.80 3.20
CA LEU A 28 10.85 11.85 2.16
C LEU A 28 10.19 11.52 0.82
N LEU A 29 10.11 12.47 -0.07
CA LEU A 29 9.63 12.29 -1.44
C LEU A 29 10.84 12.05 -2.35
N LEU A 30 11.10 10.80 -2.71
CA LEU A 30 12.15 10.42 -3.63
C LEU A 30 11.55 10.16 -5.00
N GLU A 31 11.91 10.97 -5.97
CA GLU A 31 11.44 10.87 -7.34
C GLU A 31 12.60 10.50 -8.28
N ASN A 32 12.46 9.41 -9.01
CA ASN A 32 13.36 9.11 -10.12
C ASN A 32 13.04 10.06 -11.27
N SER A 33 14.07 10.57 -11.92
CA SER A 33 13.94 11.56 -13.01
C SER A 33 13.02 11.06 -14.11
N SER A 34 12.07 11.91 -14.50
CA SER A 34 11.11 11.67 -15.59
C SER A 34 10.72 12.99 -16.25
N ASP A 35 10.03 12.90 -17.39
CA ASP A 35 9.52 14.09 -18.11
C ASP A 35 8.39 14.82 -17.34
N GLU A 36 7.84 14.21 -16.29
CA GLU A 36 6.72 14.73 -15.49
C GLU A 36 7.06 14.89 -14.01
N SER A 37 8.26 15.34 -13.68
CA SER A 37 8.66 15.60 -12.29
C SER A 37 7.84 16.72 -11.64
N LEU A 38 7.83 16.75 -10.28
CA LEU A 38 7.18 17.83 -9.53
C LEU A 38 7.72 19.20 -9.95
N GLU A 39 6.81 20.14 -10.09
CA GLU A 39 7.17 21.52 -10.45
C GLU A 39 7.76 22.29 -9.26
N PRO A 40 8.66 23.25 -9.51
CA PRO A 40 9.22 24.08 -8.43
C PRO A 40 8.15 24.75 -7.56
N GLY A 41 7.00 25.10 -8.14
CA GLY A 41 5.87 25.70 -7.44
C GLY A 41 5.15 24.71 -6.48
N ASP A 42 5.18 23.41 -6.75
CA ASP A 42 4.64 22.39 -5.87
C ASP A 42 5.64 22.08 -4.74
N ILE A 43 6.94 22.01 -5.10
CA ILE A 43 8.01 21.78 -4.12
C ILE A 43 8.06 22.90 -3.09
N ALA A 44 7.90 24.16 -3.52
CA ALA A 44 7.89 25.32 -2.62
C ALA A 44 6.70 25.35 -1.63
N LYS A 45 5.67 24.56 -1.88
CA LYS A 45 4.47 24.45 -1.01
C LYS A 45 4.47 23.23 -0.09
N LEU A 46 5.53 22.43 -0.14
CA LEU A 46 5.63 21.27 0.74
C LEU A 46 5.63 21.70 2.22
N PRO A 47 4.95 20.96 3.10
CA PRO A 47 5.04 21.17 4.54
C PRO A 47 6.49 21.10 5.05
N GLU A 48 6.79 21.77 6.17
CA GLU A 48 8.16 21.84 6.72
C GLU A 48 8.77 20.48 7.08
N ASN A 49 7.93 19.49 7.40
CA ASN A 49 8.39 18.11 7.68
C ASN A 49 8.55 17.23 6.44
N PHE A 50 8.46 17.82 5.23
CA PHE A 50 8.69 17.14 3.95
C PHE A 50 10.06 17.52 3.38
N THR A 51 10.70 16.53 2.77
CA THR A 51 11.93 16.71 1.99
C THR A 51 11.72 16.09 0.61
N TYR A 52 11.94 16.88 -0.44
CA TYR A 52 11.91 16.41 -1.82
C TYR A 52 13.32 16.15 -2.34
N ILE A 53 13.51 15.02 -2.98
CA ILE A 53 14.78 14.59 -3.56
C ILE A 53 14.51 14.09 -4.98
N LEU A 54 14.96 14.85 -5.97
CA LEU A 54 15.00 14.41 -7.36
C LEU A 54 16.27 13.58 -7.55
N ARG A 55 16.12 12.37 -8.01
CA ARG A 55 17.22 11.45 -8.31
C ARG A 55 17.55 11.57 -9.79
N GLU A 56 18.82 11.65 -10.14
CA GLU A 56 19.27 11.71 -11.55
C GLU A 56 19.12 10.35 -12.27
N GLU A 57 18.70 9.33 -11.56
CA GLU A 57 18.50 8.00 -12.10
C GLU A 57 17.19 7.91 -12.89
N SER A 58 17.26 7.38 -14.10
CA SER A 58 16.12 7.16 -15.00
C SER A 58 15.48 5.77 -14.85
N SER A 59 15.89 4.98 -13.86
CA SER A 59 15.28 3.67 -13.61
C SER A 59 13.79 3.80 -13.28
N GLN A 60 12.98 2.96 -13.89
CA GLN A 60 11.55 2.88 -13.57
C GLN A 60 11.28 1.99 -12.34
N SER A 61 12.30 1.32 -11.82
CA SER A 61 12.22 0.57 -10.56
C SER A 61 12.38 1.51 -9.36
N PRO A 62 11.57 1.37 -8.31
CA PRO A 62 11.70 2.15 -7.08
C PRO A 62 12.79 1.62 -6.13
N ALA A 63 13.41 0.47 -6.41
CA ALA A 63 14.29 -0.24 -5.45
C ALA A 63 15.43 0.63 -4.92
N ALA A 64 16.20 1.27 -5.79
CA ALA A 64 17.30 2.14 -5.38
C ALA A 64 16.83 3.41 -4.65
N ALA A 65 15.66 3.97 -5.02
CA ALA A 65 15.04 5.09 -4.30
C ALA A 65 14.63 4.67 -2.87
N ILE A 66 14.06 3.48 -2.73
CA ILE A 66 13.70 2.91 -1.42
C ILE A 66 14.95 2.77 -0.54
N ASN A 67 16.03 2.18 -1.04
CA ASN A 67 17.28 2.00 -0.30
C ASN A 67 17.90 3.34 0.11
N GLN A 68 17.89 4.33 -0.77
CA GLN A 68 18.31 5.68 -0.43
C GLN A 68 17.43 6.26 0.68
N GLY A 69 16.08 6.14 0.57
CA GLY A 69 15.15 6.60 1.60
C GLY A 69 15.42 5.97 2.96
N ILE A 70 15.62 4.64 3.00
CA ILE A 70 15.99 3.92 4.23
C ILE A 70 17.27 4.48 4.85
N SER A 71 18.28 4.78 4.02
CA SER A 71 19.59 5.24 4.50
C SER A 71 19.58 6.64 5.09
N ILE A 72 18.75 7.55 4.56
CA ILE A 72 18.70 8.97 4.96
C ILE A 72 17.57 9.28 5.96
N ALA A 73 16.59 8.40 6.10
CA ALA A 73 15.50 8.60 7.05
C ALA A 73 16.03 8.69 8.48
N ARG A 74 15.45 9.57 9.32
CA ARG A 74 15.86 9.79 10.71
C ARG A 74 15.07 8.95 11.71
N GLY A 75 13.85 8.51 11.32
CA GLY A 75 12.95 7.76 12.17
C GLY A 75 13.49 6.37 12.53
N LEU A 76 13.14 5.87 13.72
CA LEU A 76 13.39 4.48 14.13
C LEU A 76 12.46 3.51 13.40
N PHE A 77 11.27 3.96 13.05
CA PHE A 77 10.31 3.27 12.20
C PHE A 77 10.25 3.97 10.85
N ILE A 78 10.19 3.20 9.81
CA ILE A 78 10.06 3.66 8.43
C ILE A 78 8.68 3.25 7.92
N GLY A 79 7.92 4.23 7.46
CA GLY A 79 6.75 4.02 6.62
C GLY A 79 7.18 4.02 5.16
N LEU A 80 6.90 2.96 4.45
CA LEU A 80 7.16 2.89 3.01
C LEU A 80 5.84 2.98 2.26
N MET A 81 5.75 3.91 1.31
CA MET A 81 4.67 3.97 0.34
C MET A 81 5.28 4.00 -1.05
N ILE A 82 5.11 2.90 -1.78
CA ILE A 82 5.61 2.75 -3.13
C ILE A 82 4.56 3.28 -4.09
N ASP A 83 5.01 4.02 -5.10
CA ASP A 83 4.17 4.73 -6.04
C ASP A 83 3.50 5.99 -5.46
N GLY A 84 3.75 7.13 -6.09
CA GLY A 84 3.14 8.43 -5.75
C GLY A 84 1.66 8.56 -6.12
N ALA A 85 0.95 7.44 -6.28
CA ALA A 85 -0.45 7.41 -6.69
C ALA A 85 -1.40 6.94 -5.58
N TYR A 86 -0.99 6.93 -4.32
CA TYR A 86 -1.87 6.55 -3.22
C TYR A 86 -2.32 7.74 -2.40
N VAL A 87 -3.59 7.75 -2.01
CA VAL A 87 -4.13 8.63 -0.97
C VAL A 87 -4.49 7.79 0.24
N MET A 88 -4.21 8.28 1.44
CA MET A 88 -4.52 7.55 2.68
C MET A 88 -5.62 8.24 3.48
N THR A 89 -6.26 7.47 4.36
CA THR A 89 -7.22 8.01 5.33
C THR A 89 -6.52 8.82 6.43
N PRO A 90 -7.23 9.74 7.10
CA PRO A 90 -6.61 10.70 8.02
C PRO A 90 -5.98 10.11 9.28
N GLY A 91 -6.29 8.87 9.65
CA GLY A 91 -5.81 8.26 10.89
C GLY A 91 -4.64 7.29 10.71
N VAL A 92 -4.14 7.09 9.48
CA VAL A 92 -3.10 6.09 9.19
C VAL A 92 -1.84 6.32 10.02
N LEU A 93 -1.28 7.53 10.01
CA LEU A 93 -0.02 7.80 10.73
C LEU A 93 -0.17 7.66 12.25
N ARG A 94 -1.29 8.15 12.81
CA ARG A 94 -1.59 7.97 14.24
C ARG A 94 -1.68 6.50 14.64
N ASN A 95 -2.43 5.72 13.88
CA ASN A 95 -2.65 4.30 14.20
C ASN A 95 -1.38 3.47 13.96
N ALA A 96 -0.58 3.79 12.94
CA ALA A 96 0.74 3.22 12.77
C ALA A 96 1.63 3.50 14.00
N MET A 97 1.68 4.75 14.49
CA MET A 97 2.44 5.09 15.68
C MET A 97 1.94 4.36 16.94
N LEU A 98 0.64 4.11 17.08
CA LEU A 98 0.11 3.29 18.18
C LEU A 98 0.62 1.85 18.09
N ALA A 99 0.66 1.27 16.89
CA ALA A 99 1.19 -0.08 16.69
C ALA A 99 2.70 -0.17 16.99
N THR A 100 3.50 0.86 16.64
CA THR A 100 4.93 0.90 16.98
C THR A 100 5.17 0.93 18.50
N LYS A 101 4.26 1.57 19.25
CA LYS A 101 4.30 1.57 20.73
C LYS A 101 3.91 0.23 21.34
N ALA A 102 3.11 -0.56 20.62
CA ALA A 102 2.69 -1.89 21.07
C ALA A 102 3.79 -2.95 20.88
N SER A 103 4.67 -2.79 19.88
CA SER A 103 5.79 -3.71 19.64
C SER A 103 6.92 -3.00 18.90
N GLU A 104 8.15 -3.17 19.39
CA GLU A 104 9.38 -2.73 18.70
C GLU A 104 9.70 -3.58 17.45
N HIS A 105 9.01 -4.71 17.28
CA HIS A 105 9.14 -5.61 16.12
C HIS A 105 7.92 -5.55 15.19
N ALA A 106 7.15 -4.46 15.28
CA ALA A 106 5.90 -4.34 14.51
C ALA A 106 6.16 -4.29 13.00
N PHE A 107 5.51 -5.18 12.25
CA PHE A 107 5.27 -5.04 10.83
C PHE A 107 3.80 -4.66 10.65
N ILE A 108 3.54 -3.44 10.16
CA ILE A 108 2.22 -2.81 10.17
C ILE A 108 1.82 -2.56 8.73
N THR A 109 0.77 -3.22 8.27
CA THR A 109 0.24 -3.00 6.92
C THR A 109 -1.00 -2.13 6.95
N VAL A 110 -1.16 -1.29 5.93
CA VAL A 110 -2.36 -0.51 5.70
C VAL A 110 -3.17 -1.20 4.59
N PRO A 111 -4.44 -1.57 4.83
CA PRO A 111 -5.26 -2.17 3.79
C PRO A 111 -5.34 -1.30 2.55
N THR A 112 -5.08 -1.91 1.39
CA THR A 112 -5.05 -1.21 0.09
C THR A 112 -6.37 -1.40 -0.64
N TYR A 113 -6.85 -0.33 -1.25
CA TYR A 113 -8.05 -0.28 -2.08
C TYR A 113 -7.74 0.45 -3.39
N HIS A 114 -8.58 0.27 -4.40
CA HIS A 114 -8.58 1.13 -5.58
C HIS A 114 -9.63 2.24 -5.41
N LEU A 115 -9.32 3.45 -5.83
CA LEU A 115 -10.37 4.45 -6.09
C LEU A 115 -11.20 4.01 -7.28
N GLY A 116 -12.53 4.08 -7.10
CA GLY A 116 -13.49 3.56 -8.06
C GLY A 116 -14.20 2.29 -7.56
N PRO A 117 -15.13 1.75 -8.34
CA PRO A 117 -16.07 0.72 -7.88
C PRO A 117 -15.45 -0.69 -7.76
N GLY A 118 -14.13 -0.82 -7.82
CA GLY A 118 -13.43 -2.09 -7.66
C GLY A 118 -12.06 -2.14 -8.34
N ASP A 119 -11.67 -3.32 -8.81
CA ASP A 119 -10.38 -3.53 -9.47
C ASP A 119 -10.23 -2.62 -10.71
N GLN A 120 -9.22 -1.75 -10.69
CA GLN A 120 -8.97 -0.79 -11.78
C GLN A 120 -8.63 -1.46 -13.12
N ALA A 121 -8.07 -2.67 -13.13
CA ALA A 121 -7.87 -3.43 -14.37
C ALA A 121 -9.22 -3.75 -15.07
N ILE A 122 -10.29 -3.87 -14.29
CA ILE A 122 -11.63 -4.15 -14.80
C ILE A 122 -12.39 -2.84 -15.04
N THR A 123 -12.39 -1.93 -14.06
CA THR A 123 -13.21 -0.72 -14.10
C THR A 123 -12.74 0.28 -15.16
N THR A 124 -11.44 0.27 -15.51
CA THR A 124 -10.90 1.04 -16.63
C THR A 124 -11.51 0.63 -17.96
N LEU A 125 -11.69 -0.68 -18.20
CA LEU A 125 -12.38 -1.19 -19.38
C LEU A 125 -13.87 -0.79 -19.43
N GLN A 126 -14.45 -0.45 -18.28
CA GLN A 126 -15.79 0.05 -18.12
C GLN A 126 -15.88 1.58 -18.16
N GLY A 127 -14.76 2.24 -18.51
CA GLY A 127 -14.67 3.69 -18.67
C GLY A 127 -14.45 4.47 -17.38
N PHE A 128 -13.94 3.84 -16.31
CA PHE A 128 -13.40 4.57 -15.17
C PHE A 128 -12.01 5.13 -15.55
N GLY A 129 -11.77 6.39 -15.24
CA GLY A 129 -10.52 7.07 -15.57
C GLY A 129 -10.35 8.33 -14.74
N LEU A 130 -9.36 9.13 -15.11
CA LEU A 130 -8.93 10.32 -14.35
C LEU A 130 -10.08 11.31 -14.08
N GLU A 131 -10.92 11.58 -15.08
CA GLU A 131 -12.04 12.52 -14.96
C GLU A 131 -13.06 12.04 -13.92
N LYS A 132 -13.50 10.78 -14.04
CA LYS A 132 -14.44 10.18 -13.06
C LYS A 132 -13.84 10.09 -11.66
N GLN A 133 -12.53 9.89 -11.54
CA GLN A 133 -11.86 9.92 -10.26
C GLN A 133 -11.90 11.33 -9.64
N ARG A 134 -11.63 12.37 -10.43
CA ARG A 134 -11.74 13.77 -9.97
C ARG A 134 -13.15 14.10 -9.48
N GLU A 135 -14.15 13.73 -10.28
CA GLU A 135 -15.57 13.90 -9.91
C GLU A 135 -15.87 13.19 -8.59
N ALA A 136 -15.51 11.91 -8.45
CA ALA A 136 -15.75 11.15 -7.24
C ALA A 136 -15.06 11.74 -6.00
N LEU A 137 -13.82 12.23 -6.11
CA LEU A 137 -13.12 12.90 -5.01
C LEU A 137 -13.81 14.24 -4.64
N ALA A 138 -14.26 15.00 -5.63
CA ALA A 138 -14.99 16.25 -5.41
C ALA A 138 -16.34 15.99 -4.73
N ASP A 139 -17.09 14.99 -5.20
CA ASP A 139 -18.43 14.63 -4.68
C ASP A 139 -18.41 14.23 -3.21
N ILE A 140 -17.35 13.58 -2.75
CA ILE A 140 -17.18 13.24 -1.33
C ILE A 140 -16.65 14.39 -0.48
N GLY A 141 -16.26 15.53 -1.08
CA GLY A 141 -15.64 16.66 -0.37
C GLY A 141 -14.20 16.37 0.08
N TRP A 142 -13.45 15.57 -0.65
CA TRP A 142 -12.03 15.34 -0.35
C TRP A 142 -11.21 16.62 -0.64
N PRO A 143 -10.24 17.03 0.19
CA PRO A 143 -9.64 16.27 1.30
C PRO A 143 -10.32 16.42 2.68
N ASP A 144 -11.28 17.32 2.85
CA ASP A 144 -11.86 17.63 4.16
C ASP A 144 -12.56 16.42 4.80
N GLU A 145 -13.20 15.59 3.98
CA GLU A 145 -13.95 14.39 4.37
C GLU A 145 -13.18 13.08 4.05
N GLY A 146 -11.94 12.99 4.52
CA GLY A 146 -11.00 11.92 4.14
C GLY A 146 -11.47 10.49 4.38
N TYR A 147 -12.32 10.21 5.38
CA TYR A 147 -12.87 8.86 5.59
C TYR A 147 -13.93 8.47 4.55
N LYS A 148 -14.53 9.42 3.84
CA LYS A 148 -15.44 9.12 2.73
C LYS A 148 -14.74 8.46 1.53
N LEU A 149 -13.41 8.38 1.51
CA LEU A 149 -12.67 7.55 0.55
C LEU A 149 -13.20 6.11 0.52
N PHE A 150 -13.66 5.57 1.65
CA PHE A 150 -14.26 4.25 1.69
C PHE A 150 -15.55 4.12 0.88
N SER A 151 -16.32 5.20 0.73
CA SER A 151 -17.57 5.18 -0.06
C SER A 151 -17.36 5.19 -1.58
N ILE A 152 -16.16 5.55 -2.03
CA ILE A 152 -15.77 5.57 -3.45
C ILE A 152 -14.64 4.57 -3.76
N GLY A 153 -14.24 3.76 -2.79
CA GLY A 153 -13.18 2.76 -2.92
C GLY A 153 -13.72 1.35 -3.05
N GLY A 154 -12.95 0.48 -3.70
CA GLY A 154 -13.25 -0.93 -3.83
C GLY A 154 -12.04 -1.82 -3.58
N PHE A 155 -12.29 -3.12 -3.36
CA PHE A 155 -11.21 -4.10 -3.19
C PHE A 155 -10.31 -4.15 -4.41
N CYS A 156 -9.03 -4.39 -4.17
CA CYS A 156 -8.02 -4.57 -5.19
C CYS A 156 -7.40 -5.99 -5.10
N PRO A 157 -6.68 -6.45 -6.13
CA PRO A 157 -6.06 -7.78 -6.12
C PRO A 157 -5.10 -8.04 -4.96
N SER A 158 -4.37 -7.03 -4.51
CA SER A 158 -3.43 -7.13 -3.38
C SER A 158 -4.11 -7.24 -2.02
N ASN A 159 -5.38 -6.82 -1.92
CA ASN A 159 -6.20 -6.89 -0.71
C ASN A 159 -7.62 -7.39 -1.02
N PRO A 160 -7.77 -8.63 -1.54
CA PRO A 160 -9.07 -9.10 -2.04
C PRO A 160 -10.07 -9.44 -0.93
N LYS A 161 -9.64 -9.46 0.32
CA LYS A 161 -10.46 -9.87 1.47
C LYS A 161 -10.64 -8.78 2.53
N GLY A 162 -10.06 -7.61 2.32
CA GLY A 162 -10.23 -6.44 3.18
C GLY A 162 -9.44 -6.50 4.48
N PHE A 163 -10.11 -6.27 5.62
CA PHE A 163 -9.45 -5.95 6.89
C PHE A 163 -8.89 -7.13 7.69
N PHE A 164 -9.30 -8.36 7.44
CA PHE A 164 -9.07 -9.45 8.40
C PHE A 164 -7.92 -10.39 8.10
N PRO A 165 -7.65 -10.81 6.85
CA PRO A 165 -6.54 -11.72 6.57
C PRO A 165 -5.23 -10.96 6.38
N SER A 166 -4.10 -11.69 6.32
CA SER A 166 -2.89 -11.13 5.75
C SER A 166 -3.14 -10.71 4.30
N ILE A 167 -2.57 -9.59 3.94
CA ILE A 167 -2.60 -9.08 2.56
C ILE A 167 -1.54 -9.78 1.72
N LEU A 168 -1.76 -9.84 0.40
CA LEU A 168 -0.78 -10.44 -0.51
C LEU A 168 0.48 -9.57 -0.60
N GLU A 169 0.28 -8.27 -0.73
CA GLU A 169 1.32 -7.25 -0.71
C GLU A 169 0.80 -5.98 -0.05
N SER A 170 1.68 -5.14 0.44
CA SER A 170 1.33 -3.80 0.88
C SER A 170 2.15 -2.76 0.14
N ASN A 171 1.45 -1.81 -0.48
CA ASN A 171 2.07 -0.62 -1.04
C ASN A 171 2.25 0.50 0.00
N CYS A 172 1.73 0.28 1.22
CA CYS A 172 1.92 1.16 2.37
C CYS A 172 2.05 0.33 3.64
N TYR A 173 3.23 0.32 4.25
CA TYR A 173 3.49 -0.37 5.50
C TYR A 173 4.50 0.39 6.36
N PHE A 174 4.52 0.07 7.66
CA PHE A 174 5.48 0.62 8.60
C PHE A 174 6.20 -0.51 9.32
N THR A 175 7.50 -0.34 9.53
CA THR A 175 8.33 -1.36 10.17
C THR A 175 9.57 -0.70 10.81
N PRO A 176 10.23 -1.32 11.81
CA PRO A 176 11.52 -0.82 12.29
C PRO A 176 12.54 -0.72 11.17
N ARG A 177 13.35 0.34 11.16
CA ARG A 177 14.50 0.46 10.24
C ARG A 177 15.37 -0.78 10.28
N ALA A 178 15.69 -1.28 11.48
CA ALA A 178 16.49 -2.49 11.67
C ALA A 178 15.91 -3.72 10.96
N SER A 179 14.58 -3.82 10.85
CA SER A 179 13.94 -4.91 10.09
C SER A 179 14.15 -4.79 8.60
N LEU A 180 14.18 -3.57 8.05
CA LEU A 180 14.50 -3.33 6.64
C LEU A 180 15.98 -3.63 6.35
N GLU A 181 16.88 -3.24 7.27
CA GLU A 181 18.31 -3.53 7.17
C GLU A 181 18.57 -5.06 7.25
N GLU A 182 17.89 -5.76 8.14
CA GLU A 182 17.99 -7.22 8.31
C GLU A 182 17.59 -8.00 7.06
N ILE A 183 16.54 -7.57 6.36
CA ILE A 183 16.13 -8.20 5.09
C ILE A 183 16.95 -7.76 3.88
N GLY A 184 17.94 -6.87 4.07
CA GLY A 184 18.81 -6.34 3.02
C GLY A 184 18.21 -5.19 2.21
N GLY A 185 17.15 -4.55 2.71
CA GLY A 185 16.45 -3.48 1.99
C GLY A 185 15.66 -3.99 0.79
N ALA A 186 15.50 -3.13 -0.21
CA ALA A 186 14.88 -3.44 -1.50
C ALA A 186 15.91 -4.10 -2.43
N ASP A 187 15.59 -5.25 -2.99
CA ASP A 187 16.46 -5.93 -3.95
C ASP A 187 16.46 -5.16 -5.30
N GLU A 188 17.57 -4.48 -5.58
CA GLU A 188 17.72 -3.67 -6.79
C GLU A 188 17.76 -4.49 -8.08
N SER A 189 17.77 -5.79 -8.00
CA SER A 189 17.65 -6.65 -9.19
C SER A 189 16.22 -6.77 -9.73
N PHE A 190 15.20 -6.27 -8.97
CA PHE A 190 13.86 -6.05 -9.50
C PHE A 190 13.85 -4.76 -10.35
N GLN A 191 13.92 -4.92 -11.66
CA GLN A 191 14.09 -3.81 -12.61
C GLN A 191 12.81 -3.42 -13.38
N GLN A 192 11.70 -4.10 -13.14
CA GLN A 192 10.45 -3.78 -13.83
C GLN A 192 9.91 -2.41 -13.41
N ALA A 193 9.19 -1.76 -14.34
CA ALA A 193 8.52 -0.50 -14.09
C ALA A 193 7.53 -0.65 -12.91
N GLY A 194 7.55 0.31 -11.98
CA GLY A 194 6.75 0.25 -10.74
C GLY A 194 7.26 -0.78 -9.73
N GLY A 195 8.43 -1.41 -9.97
CA GLY A 195 9.06 -2.37 -9.08
C GLY A 195 8.69 -3.84 -9.35
N GLY A 196 7.73 -4.11 -10.24
CA GLY A 196 7.33 -5.49 -10.51
C GLY A 196 6.90 -6.22 -9.23
N SER A 197 7.55 -7.34 -8.93
CA SER A 197 7.27 -8.16 -7.74
C SER A 197 8.02 -7.72 -6.47
N LEU A 198 8.69 -6.56 -6.48
CA LEU A 198 9.47 -6.06 -5.34
C LEU A 198 8.63 -5.93 -4.06
N ASN A 199 7.40 -5.42 -4.18
CA ASN A 199 6.49 -5.29 -3.04
C ASN A 199 6.12 -6.64 -2.43
N LEU A 200 5.89 -7.64 -3.27
CA LEU A 200 5.62 -9.01 -2.83
C LEU A 200 6.81 -9.58 -2.07
N ASP A 201 8.03 -9.40 -2.61
CA ASP A 201 9.27 -9.85 -1.98
C ASP A 201 9.49 -9.20 -0.61
N MET A 202 9.41 -7.87 -0.54
CA MET A 202 9.59 -7.14 0.72
C MET A 202 8.51 -7.49 1.75
N THR A 203 7.25 -7.57 1.34
CA THR A 203 6.13 -7.93 2.23
C THR A 203 6.31 -9.34 2.78
N LEU A 204 6.70 -10.31 1.95
CA LEU A 204 6.97 -11.67 2.36
C LEU A 204 8.14 -11.73 3.37
N LYS A 205 9.28 -11.12 3.04
CA LYS A 205 10.47 -11.11 3.90
C LYS A 205 10.17 -10.49 5.27
N LEU A 206 9.48 -9.35 5.32
CA LEU A 206 9.09 -8.69 6.57
C LEU A 206 8.07 -9.50 7.35
N GLY A 207 7.07 -10.06 6.69
CA GLY A 207 6.02 -10.86 7.32
C GLY A 207 6.52 -12.19 7.89
N THR A 208 7.51 -12.82 7.26
CA THR A 208 8.10 -14.11 7.69
C THR A 208 9.30 -13.96 8.61
N ARG A 209 9.84 -12.74 8.76
CA ARG A 209 10.99 -12.47 9.63
C ARG A 209 10.76 -12.99 11.05
N ALA A 210 11.78 -13.63 11.64
CA ALA A 210 11.73 -14.12 13.01
C ALA A 210 11.46 -12.97 14.00
N GLY A 211 10.51 -13.18 14.91
CA GLY A 211 10.11 -12.17 15.90
C GLY A 211 9.20 -11.06 15.38
N SER A 212 8.92 -10.98 14.07
CA SER A 212 7.98 -10.01 13.52
C SER A 212 6.60 -10.14 14.14
N VAL A 213 6.02 -9.04 14.60
CA VAL A 213 4.64 -8.96 15.12
C VAL A 213 3.79 -8.25 14.08
N TYR A 214 2.85 -8.98 13.49
CA TYR A 214 2.06 -8.49 12.37
C TYR A 214 0.84 -7.72 12.82
N PHE A 215 0.72 -6.47 12.35
CA PHE A 215 -0.42 -5.60 12.57
C PHE A 215 -1.08 -5.22 11.25
N THR A 216 -2.39 -4.98 11.29
CA THR A 216 -3.13 -4.28 10.24
C THR A 216 -3.92 -3.13 10.82
N LEU A 217 -4.05 -2.05 10.06
CA LEU A 217 -4.81 -0.88 10.50
C LEU A 217 -6.29 -1.04 10.16
N GLY A 218 -7.10 -1.40 11.15
CA GLY A 218 -8.55 -1.54 11.00
C GLY A 218 -9.23 -0.18 10.86
N GLY A 219 -10.08 -0.03 9.85
CA GLY A 219 -10.80 1.22 9.57
C GLY A 219 -9.96 2.32 8.94
N GLU A 220 -8.70 2.04 8.63
CA GLU A 220 -7.82 2.88 7.81
C GLU A 220 -7.59 2.21 6.45
N GLY A 221 -7.14 3.00 5.47
CA GLY A 221 -6.85 2.48 4.14
C GLY A 221 -5.97 3.41 3.31
N VAL A 222 -5.32 2.84 2.31
CA VAL A 222 -4.68 3.56 1.22
C VAL A 222 -5.39 3.22 -0.08
N PHE A 223 -5.65 4.23 -0.89
CA PHE A 223 -6.47 4.13 -2.08
C PHE A 223 -5.64 4.48 -3.30
N HIS A 224 -5.45 3.51 -4.19
CA HIS A 224 -4.72 3.68 -5.42
C HIS A 224 -5.50 4.55 -6.38
N GLN A 225 -4.89 5.64 -6.84
CA GLN A 225 -5.43 6.56 -7.82
C GLN A 225 -5.21 6.02 -9.24
N TYR A 226 -6.13 6.31 -10.15
CA TYR A 226 -5.92 6.02 -11.56
C TYR A 226 -4.84 6.92 -12.14
N HIS A 227 -3.85 6.33 -12.82
CA HIS A 227 -2.77 7.08 -13.46
C HIS A 227 -2.27 6.50 -14.81
N GLY A 228 -2.96 5.48 -15.34
CA GLY A 228 -2.57 4.85 -16.60
C GLY A 228 -1.28 4.01 -16.54
N GLY A 229 -0.95 3.48 -15.36
CA GLY A 229 0.23 2.65 -15.12
C GLY A 229 0.16 1.25 -15.76
N VAL A 230 1.19 0.44 -15.50
CA VAL A 230 1.38 -0.91 -16.09
C VAL A 230 0.19 -1.83 -15.85
N THR A 231 -0.44 -1.76 -14.68
CA THR A 231 -1.60 -2.58 -14.31
C THR A 231 -2.87 -2.25 -15.08
N THR A 232 -2.95 -1.05 -15.69
CA THR A 232 -4.10 -0.61 -16.48
C THR A 232 -3.87 -0.72 -17.98
N SER A 233 -2.63 -1.00 -18.42
CA SER A 233 -2.24 -1.07 -19.83
C SER A 233 -2.04 -2.49 -20.38
N LYS A 234 -2.02 -3.50 -19.52
CA LYS A 234 -1.88 -4.92 -19.88
C LYS A 234 -3.10 -5.73 -19.48
N THR A 235 -3.36 -6.83 -20.18
CA THR A 235 -4.35 -7.79 -19.73
C THR A 235 -3.89 -8.43 -18.41
N ARG A 236 -4.85 -8.89 -17.58
CA ARG A 236 -4.54 -9.57 -16.31
C ARG A 236 -3.61 -10.77 -16.50
N ASP A 237 -3.82 -11.55 -17.54
CA ASP A 237 -3.02 -12.75 -17.83
C ASP A 237 -1.57 -12.41 -18.20
N GLU A 238 -1.35 -11.35 -18.99
CA GLU A 238 0.00 -10.87 -19.33
C GLU A 238 0.73 -10.33 -18.10
N PHE A 239 0.01 -9.65 -17.23
CA PHE A 239 0.55 -9.12 -15.98
C PHE A 239 0.95 -10.25 -15.04
N VAL A 240 0.04 -11.19 -14.75
CA VAL A 240 0.30 -12.35 -13.88
C VAL A 240 1.47 -13.20 -14.43
N ALA A 241 1.50 -13.47 -15.73
CA ALA A 241 2.59 -14.24 -16.34
C ALA A 241 3.96 -13.54 -16.26
N ALA A 242 3.99 -12.20 -16.24
CA ALA A 242 5.24 -11.45 -16.06
C ALA A 242 5.73 -11.52 -14.61
N PHE A 243 4.83 -11.37 -13.64
CA PHE A 243 5.12 -11.52 -12.22
C PHE A 243 5.58 -12.93 -11.85
N ASP A 244 4.86 -13.96 -12.30
CA ASP A 244 5.22 -15.35 -12.02
C ASP A 244 6.63 -15.67 -12.53
N ARG A 245 7.00 -15.20 -13.71
CA ARG A 245 8.36 -15.38 -14.24
C ARG A 245 9.40 -14.69 -13.37
N GLU A 246 9.19 -13.42 -13.03
CA GLU A 246 10.14 -12.68 -12.21
C GLU A 246 10.34 -13.32 -10.83
N LEU A 247 9.24 -13.75 -10.18
CA LEU A 247 9.31 -14.43 -8.89
C LEU A 247 9.94 -15.81 -8.98
N HIS A 248 9.63 -16.58 -10.03
CA HIS A 248 10.25 -17.88 -10.26
C HIS A 248 11.77 -17.74 -10.41
N ASP A 249 12.22 -16.72 -11.16
CA ASP A 249 13.65 -16.48 -11.37
C ASP A 249 14.36 -16.04 -10.07
N LYS A 250 13.65 -15.40 -9.14
CA LYS A 250 14.20 -14.88 -7.87
C LYS A 250 14.11 -15.86 -6.72
N TRP A 251 12.99 -16.56 -6.59
CA TRP A 251 12.73 -17.43 -5.44
C TRP A 251 12.88 -18.92 -5.74
N ASP A 252 13.10 -19.31 -6.99
CA ASP A 252 13.05 -20.70 -7.46
C ASP A 252 11.74 -21.41 -7.04
N SER A 253 10.66 -20.64 -6.94
CA SER A 253 9.36 -21.12 -6.50
C SER A 253 8.22 -20.27 -7.05
N LYS A 254 6.99 -20.78 -6.97
CA LYS A 254 5.80 -19.98 -7.25
C LYS A 254 5.56 -18.95 -6.15
N PHE A 255 4.80 -17.92 -6.49
CA PHE A 255 4.35 -16.94 -5.51
C PHE A 255 3.70 -17.62 -4.31
N HIS A 256 4.10 -17.20 -3.13
CA HIS A 256 3.45 -17.51 -1.87
C HIS A 256 3.48 -16.26 -0.97
N TYR A 257 2.55 -16.17 -0.05
CA TYR A 257 2.47 -15.06 0.91
C TYR A 257 2.56 -15.58 2.33
N PHE A 258 2.92 -14.71 3.26
CA PHE A 258 2.95 -15.09 4.66
C PHE A 258 1.53 -15.25 5.23
N ALA A 259 1.30 -16.33 5.98
CA ALA A 259 0.02 -16.58 6.63
C ALA A 259 0.15 -16.29 8.14
N ARG A 260 -0.30 -15.12 8.55
CA ARG A 260 -0.37 -14.73 9.95
C ARG A 260 -1.67 -14.01 10.24
N ASN A 261 -2.24 -14.25 11.43
CA ASN A 261 -3.33 -13.41 11.90
C ASN A 261 -2.80 -12.04 12.29
N PRO A 262 -3.33 -10.96 11.73
CA PRO A 262 -2.96 -9.63 12.15
C PRO A 262 -3.53 -9.30 13.54
N ILE A 263 -2.78 -8.53 14.31
CA ILE A 263 -3.34 -7.74 15.40
C ILE A 263 -3.96 -6.49 14.77
N VAL A 264 -5.26 -6.28 14.96
CA VAL A 264 -5.96 -5.14 14.38
C VAL A 264 -5.87 -3.94 15.31
N ILE A 265 -5.37 -2.82 14.81
CA ILE A 265 -5.35 -1.53 15.53
C ILE A 265 -6.10 -0.49 14.70
N GLY A 266 -7.02 0.23 15.32
CA GLY A 266 -7.79 1.28 14.68
C GLY A 266 -9.26 1.25 15.07
N SER A 267 -10.06 2.08 14.39
CA SER A 267 -11.50 2.22 14.61
C SER A 267 -12.21 2.33 13.28
N PHE A 268 -13.27 1.56 13.11
CA PHE A 268 -14.07 1.61 11.90
C PHE A 268 -15.03 2.81 11.93
N SER A 269 -15.02 3.59 10.85
CA SER A 269 -15.98 4.65 10.62
C SER A 269 -17.26 4.12 9.98
N GLU A 270 -18.32 4.91 10.00
CA GLU A 270 -19.56 4.60 9.28
C GLU A 270 -19.32 4.39 7.76
N TYR A 271 -18.38 5.13 7.18
CA TYR A 271 -18.02 5.02 5.75
C TYR A 271 -17.32 3.72 5.37
N SER A 272 -16.63 3.08 6.33
CA SER A 272 -15.98 1.77 6.11
C SER A 272 -16.94 0.58 6.30
N HIS A 273 -18.19 0.82 6.72
CA HIS A 273 -19.13 -0.24 7.12
C HIS A 273 -19.41 -1.23 5.99
N GLU A 274 -19.61 -0.76 4.77
CA GLU A 274 -19.90 -1.63 3.63
C GLU A 274 -18.73 -2.56 3.31
N LEU A 275 -17.50 -2.04 3.25
CA LEU A 275 -16.30 -2.84 3.03
C LEU A 275 -16.03 -3.79 4.19
N LEU A 276 -16.32 -3.37 5.43
CA LEU A 276 -16.23 -4.24 6.61
C LEU A 276 -17.22 -5.41 6.52
N GLN A 277 -18.44 -5.16 6.12
CA GLN A 277 -19.46 -6.20 5.94
C GLN A 277 -19.05 -7.18 4.84
N GLN A 278 -18.60 -6.70 3.70
CA GLN A 278 -18.09 -7.53 2.60
C GLN A 278 -16.88 -8.36 3.05
N SER A 279 -15.92 -7.76 3.75
CA SER A 279 -14.75 -8.45 4.31
C SER A 279 -15.17 -9.57 5.26
N SER A 280 -16.14 -9.32 6.14
CA SER A 280 -16.69 -10.33 7.05
C SER A 280 -17.33 -11.51 6.29
N GLN A 281 -18.10 -11.23 5.24
CA GLN A 281 -18.73 -12.27 4.41
C GLN A 281 -17.68 -13.13 3.69
N LEU A 282 -16.64 -12.51 3.14
CA LEU A 282 -15.53 -13.21 2.50
C LEU A 282 -14.80 -14.13 3.48
N MET A 283 -14.54 -13.65 4.71
CA MET A 283 -13.92 -14.47 5.75
C MET A 283 -14.81 -15.64 6.18
N GLN A 284 -16.11 -15.43 6.32
CA GLN A 284 -17.05 -16.52 6.63
C GLN A 284 -17.08 -17.58 5.51
N LYS A 285 -17.00 -17.14 4.24
CA LYS A 285 -16.88 -18.06 3.10
C LYS A 285 -15.60 -18.88 3.19
N ARG A 286 -14.45 -18.23 3.46
CA ARG A 286 -13.15 -18.89 3.65
C ARG A 286 -13.22 -19.93 4.76
N PHE A 287 -13.73 -19.58 5.95
CA PHE A 287 -13.87 -20.51 7.08
C PHE A 287 -14.68 -21.75 6.70
N ARG A 288 -15.78 -21.59 5.96
CA ARG A 288 -16.60 -22.71 5.51
C ARG A 288 -15.83 -23.64 4.56
N ILE A 289 -15.08 -23.08 3.61
CA ILE A 289 -14.29 -23.85 2.64
C ILE A 289 -13.15 -24.59 3.34
N CYS A 290 -12.39 -23.91 4.21
CA CYS A 290 -11.30 -24.52 4.94
C CYS A 290 -11.79 -25.67 5.84
N ARG A 291 -12.90 -25.48 6.58
CA ARG A 291 -13.50 -26.53 7.39
C ARG A 291 -13.95 -27.74 6.56
N LYS A 292 -14.61 -27.50 5.41
CA LYS A 292 -15.08 -28.56 4.52
C LYS A 292 -13.94 -29.44 4.00
N ASN A 293 -12.79 -28.83 3.73
CA ASN A 293 -11.63 -29.51 3.15
C ASN A 293 -10.59 -29.92 4.21
N ASN A 294 -10.84 -29.63 5.49
CA ASN A 294 -9.88 -29.82 6.58
C ASN A 294 -8.55 -29.11 6.35
N TRP A 295 -8.62 -27.90 5.79
CA TRP A 295 -7.46 -27.04 5.59
C TRP A 295 -7.26 -26.11 6.77
N PRO A 296 -6.00 -25.74 7.08
CA PRO A 296 -5.73 -24.71 8.06
C PRO A 296 -6.34 -23.36 7.62
N VAL A 297 -7.05 -22.69 8.53
CA VAL A 297 -7.75 -21.43 8.19
C VAL A 297 -6.79 -20.28 7.94
N TRP A 298 -5.61 -20.35 8.55
CA TRP A 298 -4.64 -19.26 8.60
C TRP A 298 -3.27 -19.61 8.02
N GLU A 299 -3.04 -20.84 7.63
CA GLU A 299 -1.88 -21.23 6.87
C GLU A 299 -2.12 -20.97 5.39
N ASP A 300 -1.03 -20.90 4.62
CA ASP A 300 -1.06 -20.76 3.18
C ASP A 300 -1.97 -21.82 2.55
N ALA A 301 -3.24 -21.55 2.55
CA ALA A 301 -4.07 -22.09 1.54
C ALA A 301 -3.59 -21.39 0.26
N GLN A 302 -2.55 -21.94 -0.37
CA GLN A 302 -2.25 -21.62 -1.77
C GLN A 302 -3.58 -21.55 -2.46
N ASP A 303 -3.84 -20.46 -3.13
CA ASP A 303 -5.11 -20.13 -3.72
C ASP A 303 -5.80 -21.32 -4.37
N HIS A 304 -6.45 -22.06 -3.55
CA HIS A 304 -7.54 -22.90 -3.98
C HIS A 304 -8.70 -21.93 -4.12
N ASP A 305 -9.04 -21.49 -5.32
CA ASP A 305 -10.16 -20.66 -5.75
C ASP A 305 -11.13 -20.25 -4.61
N LEU A 306 -10.66 -19.31 -3.74
CA LEU A 306 -11.42 -18.85 -2.59
C LEU A 306 -12.17 -17.57 -2.94
#